data_ef0d5160be5893ec04bbf8da91858ba8
#
_entry.id   ef0d5160be5893ec04bbf8da91858ba8
#
_cell.length_a   1.000
_cell.length_b   1.000
_cell.length_c   1.000
_cell.angle_alpha   90.00
_cell.angle_beta   90.00
_cell.angle_gamma   90.00
#
_symmetry.space_group_name_H-M   'P 1'
#
loop_
_entity.id
_entity.type
_entity.pdbx_description
1 polymer ?
#
loop_
_entity_poly.entity_id
_entity_poly.type
_entity_poly.pdbx_seq_one_letter_code
_entity_poly.pdbx_strand_id
1 'polypeptide(L)'
;KSHRFSFRSKSPRQHAYKAESQENVRSVDGRAGYRPAKPKAPEIDSDVTGRELDSATSRQLRALESRNAATVAKHLVMTGRYLELDPQFALEHAVAASRGAGRISAVREAVGVAAYVAEDYELALRELRTHRRISGSLDHLALLVDCERALNRISKALDMIEEAKREELPAQVRVELAIVESGIYADQGKKSQAISALQIPQLNPKRAFEYSPRLFTAYSEALDNAGRSQEAEQWARLAFRAEAALGQGEFAEPEIFDIYGESELFEPEEPVLEDFEQQSNTDEGTQPEKEEAYSSDKSKNLAVASSEYETKPSQNETEQ
;
A
#
# COMPACT_ATOMS: atom_id res chain seq x y z
N LYS A 1 -3.29 3.90 -2.85
CA LYS A 1 -2.10 3.84 -1.96
C LYS A 1 -1.90 2.37 -1.62
N SER A 2 -1.01 1.69 -2.35
CA SER A 2 -0.64 0.32 -1.99
C SER A 2 0.43 0.40 -0.92
N HIS A 3 0.15 -0.18 0.24
CA HIS A 3 1.11 -0.28 1.33
C HIS A 3 2.31 -1.12 0.87
N ARG A 4 3.47 -0.47 0.75
CA ARG A 4 4.73 -1.13 0.42
C ARG A 4 5.23 -1.86 1.66
N PHE A 5 5.07 -3.17 1.69
CA PHE A 5 5.78 -4.01 2.65
C PHE A 5 7.18 -4.32 2.12
N SER A 6 8.19 -3.72 2.74
CA SER A 6 9.58 -4.08 2.50
C SER A 6 9.92 -5.32 3.32
N PHE A 7 10.13 -6.46 2.64
CA PHE A 7 10.69 -7.64 3.29
C PHE A 7 12.17 -7.40 3.57
N ARG A 8 12.47 -6.90 4.74
CA ARG A 8 13.84 -6.79 5.23
C ARG A 8 14.22 -8.16 5.76
N SER A 9 15.16 -8.86 5.10
CA SER A 9 15.80 -10.04 5.66
C SER A 9 16.56 -9.63 6.92
N LYS A 10 15.95 -9.83 8.07
CA LYS A 10 16.64 -9.71 9.35
C LYS A 10 17.03 -11.10 9.82
N SER A 11 18.32 -11.28 10.06
CA SER A 11 18.92 -12.40 10.79
C SER A 11 18.15 -12.74 12.07
N PRO A 12 18.15 -14.01 12.49
CA PRO A 12 17.43 -14.43 13.68
C PRO A 12 18.09 -13.83 14.94
N ARG A 13 17.55 -12.73 15.43
CA ARG A 13 17.87 -12.19 16.74
C ARG A 13 16.64 -12.18 17.62
N GLN A 14 16.69 -13.09 18.61
CA GLN A 14 16.15 -12.97 19.96
C GLN A 14 14.68 -13.33 20.20
N HIS A 15 14.50 -14.61 20.48
CA HIS A 15 13.49 -15.11 21.41
C HIS A 15 13.85 -14.73 22.85
N ALA A 16 13.66 -13.52 23.29
CA ALA A 16 13.90 -13.12 24.69
C ALA A 16 12.76 -12.31 25.32
N TYR A 17 11.69 -11.97 24.61
CA TYR A 17 10.61 -11.14 25.15
C TYR A 17 9.27 -11.86 25.39
N LYS A 18 9.24 -13.19 25.22
CA LYS A 18 7.99 -13.97 25.32
C LYS A 18 7.69 -14.56 26.70
N ALA A 19 8.50 -14.27 27.71
CA ALA A 19 8.35 -14.91 29.03
C ALA A 19 7.58 -14.07 30.07
N GLU A 20 7.42 -12.76 29.91
CA GLU A 20 6.81 -11.94 30.96
C GLU A 20 5.30 -11.69 30.84
N SER A 21 4.70 -11.97 29.66
CA SER A 21 3.26 -11.74 29.48
C SER A 21 2.36 -12.92 29.84
N GLN A 22 2.90 -14.09 30.14
CA GLN A 22 2.11 -15.29 30.45
C GLN A 22 2.04 -15.68 31.92
N GLU A 23 2.79 -15.05 32.81
CA GLU A 23 2.81 -15.44 34.23
C GLU A 23 1.73 -14.80 35.11
N ASN A 24 0.90 -13.89 34.58
CA ASN A 24 -0.08 -13.17 35.40
C ASN A 24 -1.54 -13.61 35.21
N VAL A 25 -1.80 -14.81 34.68
CA VAL A 25 -3.17 -15.32 34.48
C VAL A 25 -3.46 -16.58 35.32
N ARG A 26 -2.72 -16.81 36.39
CA ARG A 26 -3.05 -17.87 37.35
C ARG A 26 -3.36 -17.27 38.70
N SER A 27 -4.63 -17.21 38.98
CA SER A 27 -5.33 -17.03 40.27
C SER A 27 -6.24 -15.83 40.31
N VAL A 28 -7.45 -15.95 39.81
CA VAL A 28 -8.61 -15.28 40.42
C VAL A 28 -9.82 -16.18 40.25
N ASP A 29 -10.24 -16.73 41.37
CA ASP A 29 -11.59 -17.17 41.73
C ASP A 29 -12.43 -17.87 40.64
N GLY A 30 -12.69 -19.14 40.85
CA GLY A 30 -13.65 -19.99 40.12
C GLY A 30 -15.11 -19.52 40.21
N ARG A 31 -15.41 -18.26 40.02
CA ARG A 31 -16.76 -17.76 39.84
C ARG A 31 -17.20 -17.98 38.41
N ALA A 32 -18.12 -18.90 38.20
CA ALA A 32 -18.79 -19.07 36.91
C ALA A 32 -19.37 -17.72 36.46
N GLY A 33 -18.80 -17.17 35.35
CA GLY A 33 -19.25 -15.89 34.77
C GLY A 33 -18.28 -14.73 34.83
N TYR A 34 -17.08 -14.88 35.48
CA TYR A 34 -16.09 -13.81 35.45
C TYR A 34 -15.45 -13.71 34.05
N ARG A 35 -15.70 -12.63 33.36
CA ARG A 35 -14.94 -12.25 32.16
C ARG A 35 -13.97 -11.16 32.60
N PRO A 36 -12.65 -11.36 32.43
CA PRO A 36 -11.68 -10.32 32.73
C PRO A 36 -12.03 -9.05 31.95
N ALA A 37 -11.85 -7.90 32.59
CA ALA A 37 -12.06 -6.63 31.93
C ALA A 37 -11.19 -6.57 30.65
N LYS A 38 -11.81 -6.14 29.55
CA LYS A 38 -11.06 -5.96 28.30
C LYS A 38 -9.94 -4.93 28.54
N PRO A 39 -8.71 -5.14 28.02
CA PRO A 39 -7.67 -4.14 28.10
C PRO A 39 -8.20 -2.78 27.64
N LYS A 40 -7.76 -1.69 28.28
CA LYS A 40 -8.09 -0.34 27.83
C LYS A 40 -7.61 -0.17 26.38
N ALA A 41 -8.40 0.49 25.55
CA ALA A 41 -7.95 0.84 24.20
C ALA A 41 -6.83 1.89 24.30
N PRO A 42 -5.83 1.85 23.40
CA PRO A 42 -4.78 2.87 23.36
C PRO A 42 -5.38 4.25 23.03
N GLU A 43 -4.66 5.31 23.40
CA GLU A 43 -5.09 6.69 23.17
C GLU A 43 -4.99 7.02 21.67
N ILE A 44 -5.96 7.78 21.19
CA ILE A 44 -6.03 8.22 19.79
C ILE A 44 -5.48 9.63 19.73
N ASP A 45 -4.62 9.91 18.76
CA ASP A 45 -4.08 11.23 18.51
C ASP A 45 -5.21 12.25 18.31
N SER A 46 -5.05 13.45 18.83
CA SER A 46 -6.12 14.47 18.89
C SER A 46 -6.56 14.97 17.51
N ASP A 47 -5.67 14.89 16.50
CA ASP A 47 -5.91 15.27 15.12
C ASP A 47 -6.62 14.19 14.30
N VAL A 48 -6.72 12.95 14.79
CA VAL A 48 -7.36 11.84 14.10
C VAL A 48 -8.88 11.93 14.16
N THR A 49 -9.48 12.12 13.00
CA THR A 49 -10.94 12.26 12.85
C THR A 49 -11.63 10.95 12.44
N GLY A 50 -10.92 10.04 11.77
CA GLY A 50 -11.44 8.81 11.14
C GLY A 50 -11.94 9.02 9.71
N ARG A 51 -11.84 10.25 9.17
CA ARG A 51 -12.20 10.58 7.77
C ARG A 51 -11.07 10.30 6.80
N GLU A 52 -9.89 10.05 7.30
CA GLU A 52 -8.64 9.77 6.57
C GLU A 52 -8.65 8.40 5.92
N LEU A 53 -9.61 7.55 6.28
CA LEU A 53 -9.76 6.22 5.68
C LEU A 53 -10.19 6.31 4.22
N ASP A 54 -9.70 5.37 3.43
CA ASP A 54 -10.15 5.18 2.05
C ASP A 54 -11.66 4.90 1.95
N SER A 55 -12.21 5.15 0.77
CA SER A 55 -13.66 5.04 0.53
C SER A 55 -14.20 3.60 0.63
N ALA A 56 -13.37 2.59 0.34
CA ALA A 56 -13.77 1.19 0.38
C ALA A 56 -13.87 0.70 1.83
N THR A 57 -12.87 1.00 2.66
CA THR A 57 -12.88 0.73 4.10
C THR A 57 -14.02 1.48 4.79
N SER A 58 -14.17 2.79 4.53
CA SER A 58 -15.26 3.61 5.08
C SER A 58 -16.65 3.04 4.73
N ARG A 59 -16.83 2.49 3.52
CA ARG A 59 -18.07 1.86 3.10
C ARG A 59 -18.38 0.61 3.90
N GLN A 60 -17.39 -0.23 4.19
CA GLN A 60 -17.56 -1.41 5.02
C GLN A 60 -18.00 -1.06 6.46
N LEU A 61 -17.48 0.05 7.02
CA LEU A 61 -17.82 0.48 8.37
C LEU A 61 -19.25 0.98 8.50
N ARG A 62 -19.95 1.33 7.41
CA ARG A 62 -21.38 1.72 7.43
C ARG A 62 -22.30 0.62 7.94
N ALA A 63 -21.86 -0.63 7.98
CA ALA A 63 -22.60 -1.74 8.55
C ALA A 63 -22.66 -1.71 10.10
N LEU A 64 -21.88 -0.81 10.72
CA LEU A 64 -21.81 -0.63 12.16
C LEU A 64 -22.71 0.52 12.61
N GLU A 65 -23.05 0.52 13.89
CA GLU A 65 -23.70 1.68 14.52
C GLU A 65 -22.74 2.88 14.47
N SER A 66 -23.28 4.10 14.22
CA SER A 66 -22.48 5.31 13.88
C SER A 66 -21.38 5.63 14.89
N ARG A 67 -21.68 5.54 16.21
CA ARG A 67 -20.68 5.82 17.25
C ARG A 67 -19.56 4.78 17.24
N ASN A 68 -19.91 3.51 17.05
CA ASN A 68 -18.94 2.43 16.95
C ASN A 68 -18.11 2.55 15.68
N ALA A 69 -18.75 2.86 14.53
CA ALA A 69 -18.07 3.10 13.26
C ALA A 69 -17.01 4.20 13.36
N ALA A 70 -17.37 5.33 14.00
CA ALA A 70 -16.44 6.44 14.22
C ALA A 70 -15.23 6.04 15.08
N THR A 71 -15.46 5.27 16.16
CA THR A 71 -14.37 4.80 17.03
C THR A 71 -13.45 3.81 16.29
N VAL A 72 -14.04 2.86 15.55
CA VAL A 72 -13.31 1.89 14.74
C VAL A 72 -12.48 2.60 13.66
N ALA A 73 -13.08 3.60 12.97
CA ALA A 73 -12.40 4.37 11.94
C ALA A 73 -11.14 5.04 12.50
N LYS A 74 -11.24 5.71 13.63
CA LYS A 74 -10.08 6.36 14.28
C LYS A 74 -8.98 5.37 14.62
N HIS A 75 -9.32 4.21 15.18
CA HIS A 75 -8.32 3.18 15.47
C HIS A 75 -7.67 2.62 14.20
N LEU A 76 -8.40 2.47 13.09
CA LEU A 76 -7.82 2.04 11.81
C LEU A 76 -6.86 3.10 11.24
N VAL A 77 -7.19 4.38 11.37
CA VAL A 77 -6.27 5.47 10.99
C VAL A 77 -4.97 5.41 11.80
N MET A 78 -5.10 5.26 13.12
CA MET A 78 -3.94 5.09 14.00
C MET A 78 -3.10 3.86 13.62
N THR A 79 -3.76 2.73 13.28
CA THR A 79 -3.05 1.53 12.78
C THR A 79 -2.21 1.85 11.57
N GLY A 80 -2.77 2.54 10.56
CA GLY A 80 -2.03 2.93 9.35
C GLY A 80 -0.89 3.90 9.65
N ARG A 81 -1.14 4.90 10.50
CA ARG A 81 -0.15 5.92 10.88
C ARG A 81 1.10 5.34 11.54
N TYR A 82 0.91 4.38 12.43
CA TYR A 82 2.00 3.82 13.23
C TYR A 82 2.57 2.50 12.70
N LEU A 83 2.04 1.99 11.59
CA LEU A 83 2.42 0.66 11.07
C LEU A 83 3.92 0.48 10.85
N GLU A 84 4.60 1.52 10.36
CA GLU A 84 6.04 1.51 10.12
C GLU A 84 6.85 2.12 11.26
N LEU A 85 6.26 3.03 12.04
CA LEU A 85 6.93 3.77 13.11
C LEU A 85 6.98 2.96 14.41
N ASP A 86 5.86 2.37 14.82
CA ASP A 86 5.71 1.53 16.00
C ASP A 86 4.69 0.42 15.70
N PRO A 87 5.14 -0.71 15.12
CA PRO A 87 4.27 -1.82 14.75
C PRO A 87 3.48 -2.39 15.92
N GLN A 88 4.04 -2.39 17.11
CA GLN A 88 3.36 -2.91 18.29
C GLN A 88 2.19 -2.00 18.70
N PHE A 89 2.40 -0.70 18.70
CA PHE A 89 1.35 0.27 18.97
C PHE A 89 0.27 0.24 17.86
N ALA A 90 0.66 0.11 16.60
CA ALA A 90 -0.28 -0.09 15.49
C ALA A 90 -1.14 -1.34 15.70
N LEU A 91 -0.54 -2.45 16.14
CA LEU A 91 -1.26 -3.69 16.44
C LEU A 91 -2.26 -3.50 17.60
N GLU A 92 -1.90 -2.77 18.65
CA GLU A 92 -2.83 -2.46 19.75
C GLU A 92 -4.07 -1.71 19.25
N HIS A 93 -3.89 -0.74 18.35
CA HIS A 93 -4.99 -0.01 17.72
C HIS A 93 -5.84 -0.91 16.82
N ALA A 94 -5.23 -1.74 15.99
CA ALA A 94 -5.95 -2.71 15.15
C ALA A 94 -6.78 -3.69 16.00
N VAL A 95 -6.22 -4.20 17.08
CA VAL A 95 -6.92 -5.06 18.03
C VAL A 95 -8.06 -4.31 18.72
N ALA A 96 -7.88 -3.03 19.08
CA ALA A 96 -8.95 -2.20 19.63
C ALA A 96 -10.12 -2.04 18.64
N ALA A 97 -9.82 -1.76 17.36
CA ALA A 97 -10.81 -1.72 16.29
C ALA A 97 -11.58 -3.03 16.16
N SER A 98 -10.90 -4.17 16.25
CA SER A 98 -11.51 -5.49 16.09
C SER A 98 -12.52 -5.86 17.17
N ARG A 99 -12.43 -5.25 18.36
CA ARG A 99 -13.40 -5.49 19.47
C ARG A 99 -14.80 -5.02 19.11
N GLY A 100 -14.91 -3.96 18.31
CA GLY A 100 -16.19 -3.39 17.88
C GLY A 100 -16.63 -3.83 16.48
N ALA A 101 -15.72 -4.38 15.68
CA ALA A 101 -15.94 -4.59 14.25
C ALA A 101 -15.33 -5.90 13.71
N GLY A 102 -15.25 -6.94 14.52
CA GLY A 102 -14.58 -8.19 14.18
C GLY A 102 -15.19 -8.99 13.01
N ARG A 103 -16.31 -8.56 12.43
CA ARG A 103 -16.92 -9.16 11.23
C ARG A 103 -16.63 -8.37 9.95
N ILE A 104 -15.99 -7.21 10.09
CA ILE A 104 -15.62 -6.35 8.96
C ILE A 104 -14.29 -6.84 8.38
N SER A 105 -14.25 -7.08 7.07
CA SER A 105 -13.09 -7.61 6.38
C SER A 105 -11.87 -6.71 6.50
N ALA A 106 -12.03 -5.40 6.28
CA ALA A 106 -10.95 -4.42 6.40
C ALA A 106 -10.35 -4.36 7.82
N VAL A 107 -11.16 -4.60 8.86
CA VAL A 107 -10.66 -4.65 10.25
C VAL A 107 -9.82 -5.92 10.48
N ARG A 108 -10.24 -7.06 9.91
CA ARG A 108 -9.44 -8.30 9.98
C ARG A 108 -8.12 -8.17 9.23
N GLU A 109 -8.16 -7.51 8.08
CA GLU A 109 -6.98 -7.14 7.31
C GLU A 109 -6.01 -6.30 8.13
N ALA A 110 -6.50 -5.20 8.70
CA ALA A 110 -5.68 -4.29 9.50
C ALA A 110 -5.00 -5.00 10.68
N VAL A 111 -5.74 -5.88 11.41
CA VAL A 111 -5.13 -6.68 12.48
C VAL A 111 -4.09 -7.65 11.92
N GLY A 112 -4.39 -8.34 10.82
CA GLY A 112 -3.48 -9.31 10.23
C GLY A 112 -2.19 -8.69 9.72
N VAL A 113 -2.28 -7.53 9.05
CA VAL A 113 -1.14 -6.78 8.56
C VAL A 113 -0.31 -6.19 9.70
N ALA A 114 -0.95 -5.56 10.69
CA ALA A 114 -0.26 -5.02 11.85
C ALA A 114 0.44 -6.13 12.67
N ALA A 115 -0.21 -7.28 12.85
CA ALA A 115 0.39 -8.43 13.49
C ALA A 115 1.60 -8.98 12.72
N TYR A 116 1.53 -9.01 11.37
CA TYR A 116 2.64 -9.41 10.53
C TYR A 116 3.86 -8.49 10.71
N VAL A 117 3.64 -7.16 10.66
CA VAL A 117 4.72 -6.17 10.84
C VAL A 117 5.28 -6.19 12.27
N ALA A 118 4.42 -6.46 13.27
CA ALA A 118 4.80 -6.66 14.66
C ALA A 118 5.43 -8.05 14.95
N GLU A 119 5.63 -8.89 13.91
CA GLU A 119 6.21 -10.24 14.00
C GLU A 119 5.36 -11.24 14.82
N ASP A 120 4.07 -10.94 15.08
CA ASP A 120 3.13 -11.92 15.63
C ASP A 120 2.48 -12.74 14.49
N TYR A 121 3.28 -13.63 13.91
CA TYR A 121 2.89 -14.41 12.72
C TYR A 121 1.72 -15.37 12.97
N GLU A 122 1.51 -15.83 14.20
CA GLU A 122 0.35 -16.68 14.52
C GLU A 122 -0.95 -15.89 14.49
N LEU A 123 -0.94 -14.68 15.05
CA LEU A 123 -2.06 -13.76 14.98
C LEU A 123 -2.31 -13.31 13.55
N ALA A 124 -1.25 -12.94 12.82
CA ALA A 124 -1.34 -12.57 11.41
C ALA A 124 -2.02 -13.65 10.57
N LEU A 125 -1.59 -14.90 10.67
CA LEU A 125 -2.20 -16.04 9.99
C LEU A 125 -3.69 -16.20 10.29
N ARG A 126 -4.07 -16.08 11.56
CA ARG A 126 -5.47 -16.23 11.97
C ARG A 126 -6.35 -15.15 11.38
N GLU A 127 -5.89 -13.93 11.43
CA GLU A 127 -6.69 -12.76 11.02
C GLU A 127 -6.71 -12.62 9.49
N LEU A 128 -5.59 -12.85 8.78
CA LEU A 128 -5.55 -12.84 7.31
C LEU A 128 -6.34 -14.00 6.70
N ARG A 129 -6.35 -15.18 7.30
CA ARG A 129 -7.25 -16.27 6.88
C ARG A 129 -8.72 -15.90 7.07
N THR A 130 -9.03 -15.20 8.17
CA THR A 130 -10.39 -14.73 8.42
C THR A 130 -10.77 -13.64 7.41
N HIS A 131 -9.87 -12.71 7.10
CA HIS A 131 -10.04 -11.72 6.03
C HIS A 131 -10.34 -12.41 4.70
N ARG A 132 -9.48 -13.34 4.24
CA ARG A 132 -9.67 -14.09 2.99
C ARG A 132 -11.02 -14.81 2.95
N ARG A 133 -11.44 -15.43 4.05
CA ARG A 133 -12.75 -16.13 4.14
C ARG A 133 -13.94 -15.17 4.01
N ILE A 134 -13.82 -13.92 4.46
CA ILE A 134 -14.90 -12.92 4.40
C ILE A 134 -14.92 -12.22 3.04
N SER A 135 -13.74 -11.81 2.53
CA SER A 135 -13.62 -10.99 1.32
C SER A 135 -13.50 -11.81 0.03
N GLY A 136 -12.99 -13.04 0.13
CA GLY A 136 -12.56 -13.82 -1.04
C GLY A 136 -11.26 -13.31 -1.67
N SER A 137 -10.63 -12.24 -1.14
CA SER A 137 -9.40 -11.66 -1.70
C SER A 137 -8.19 -12.59 -1.55
N LEU A 138 -7.34 -12.58 -2.57
CA LEU A 138 -6.05 -13.28 -2.60
C LEU A 138 -4.86 -12.33 -2.39
N ASP A 139 -5.10 -11.04 -2.17
CA ASP A 139 -4.08 -9.99 -2.12
C ASP A 139 -3.00 -10.26 -1.06
N HIS A 140 -3.38 -10.86 0.06
CA HIS A 140 -2.47 -11.20 1.16
C HIS A 140 -2.01 -12.66 1.17
N LEU A 141 -2.13 -13.38 0.03
CA LEU A 141 -1.72 -14.78 -0.04
C LEU A 141 -0.22 -14.94 0.24
N ALA A 142 0.61 -14.07 -0.29
CA ALA A 142 2.05 -14.06 -0.04
C ALA A 142 2.38 -13.84 1.45
N LEU A 143 1.66 -12.95 2.14
CA LEU A 143 1.82 -12.77 3.59
C LEU A 143 1.46 -14.01 4.39
N LEU A 144 0.41 -14.74 3.97
CA LEU A 144 0.04 -16.01 4.60
C LEU A 144 1.15 -17.05 4.46
N VAL A 145 1.76 -17.14 3.29
CA VAL A 145 2.88 -18.06 3.01
C VAL A 145 4.11 -17.65 3.82
N ASP A 146 4.42 -16.35 3.85
CA ASP A 146 5.58 -15.86 4.59
C ASP A 146 5.44 -16.04 6.11
N CYS A 147 4.23 -15.90 6.65
CA CYS A 147 3.96 -16.25 8.05
C CYS A 147 4.25 -17.74 8.34
N GLU A 148 3.85 -18.66 7.44
CA GLU A 148 4.17 -20.09 7.62
C GLU A 148 5.68 -20.34 7.53
N ARG A 149 6.40 -19.62 6.65
CA ARG A 149 7.86 -19.62 6.58
C ARG A 149 8.49 -19.12 7.89
N ALA A 150 8.06 -17.97 8.39
CA ALA A 150 8.56 -17.36 9.62
C ALA A 150 8.33 -18.24 10.85
N LEU A 151 7.24 -19.03 10.85
CA LEU A 151 6.94 -20.03 11.88
C LEU A 151 7.68 -21.36 11.65
N ASN A 152 8.62 -21.40 10.70
CA ASN A 152 9.39 -22.60 10.33
C ASN A 152 8.52 -23.79 9.85
N ARG A 153 7.37 -23.49 9.25
CA ARG A 153 6.44 -24.48 8.70
C ARG A 153 6.62 -24.59 7.18
N ILE A 154 7.86 -24.87 6.77
CA ILE A 154 8.32 -24.75 5.37
C ILE A 154 7.51 -25.62 4.40
N SER A 155 7.24 -26.89 4.74
CA SER A 155 6.46 -27.78 3.87
C SER A 155 5.09 -27.16 3.56
N LYS A 156 4.43 -26.62 4.58
CA LYS A 156 3.12 -26.00 4.42
C LYS A 156 3.16 -24.71 3.59
N ALA A 157 4.22 -23.91 3.75
CA ALA A 157 4.43 -22.72 2.92
C ALA A 157 4.57 -23.11 1.44
N LEU A 158 5.38 -24.12 1.13
CA LEU A 158 5.57 -24.64 -0.23
C LEU A 158 4.29 -25.28 -0.80
N ASP A 159 3.55 -26.05 0.00
CA ASP A 159 2.26 -26.62 -0.42
C ASP A 159 1.26 -25.52 -0.81
N MET A 160 1.21 -24.42 -0.04
CA MET A 160 0.36 -23.28 -0.36
C MET A 160 0.78 -22.56 -1.64
N ILE A 161 2.09 -22.47 -1.93
CA ILE A 161 2.59 -21.93 -3.19
C ILE A 161 2.20 -22.81 -4.37
N GLU A 162 2.37 -24.12 -4.24
CA GLU A 162 2.00 -25.08 -5.30
C GLU A 162 0.49 -25.11 -5.56
N GLU A 163 -0.33 -24.95 -4.53
CA GLU A 163 -1.78 -24.77 -4.69
C GLU A 163 -2.09 -23.49 -5.44
N ALA A 164 -1.45 -22.38 -5.05
CA ALA A 164 -1.63 -21.07 -5.65
C ALA A 164 -1.21 -21.01 -7.13
N LYS A 165 -0.19 -21.76 -7.55
CA LYS A 165 0.24 -21.84 -8.96
C LYS A 165 -0.82 -22.44 -9.89
N ARG A 166 -1.81 -23.17 -9.35
CA ARG A 166 -2.93 -23.74 -10.11
C ARG A 166 -4.07 -22.75 -10.31
N GLU A 167 -4.05 -21.65 -9.60
CA GLU A 167 -5.07 -20.60 -9.69
C GLU A 167 -4.64 -19.50 -10.68
N GLU A 168 -5.59 -18.82 -11.29
CA GLU A 168 -5.33 -17.63 -12.07
C GLU A 168 -5.19 -16.44 -11.12
N LEU A 169 -3.94 -16.08 -10.81
CA LEU A 169 -3.61 -15.01 -9.87
C LEU A 169 -3.28 -13.71 -10.60
N PRO A 170 -3.60 -12.54 -10.00
CA PRO A 170 -3.07 -11.24 -10.44
C PRO A 170 -1.54 -11.25 -10.51
N ALA A 171 -0.96 -10.49 -11.46
CA ALA A 171 0.48 -10.46 -11.67
C ALA A 171 1.25 -10.07 -10.39
N GLN A 172 0.72 -9.10 -9.64
CA GLN A 172 1.32 -8.65 -8.38
C GLN A 172 1.36 -9.76 -7.33
N VAL A 173 0.28 -10.53 -7.17
CA VAL A 173 0.24 -11.65 -6.21
C VAL A 173 1.24 -12.74 -6.60
N ARG A 174 1.36 -13.05 -7.91
CA ARG A 174 2.37 -14.00 -8.40
C ARG A 174 3.79 -13.55 -8.10
N VAL A 175 4.07 -12.28 -8.28
CA VAL A 175 5.39 -11.69 -7.97
C VAL A 175 5.72 -11.82 -6.49
N GLU A 176 4.80 -11.42 -5.63
CA GLU A 176 5.00 -11.52 -4.18
C GLU A 176 5.20 -12.97 -3.72
N LEU A 177 4.43 -13.91 -4.27
CA LEU A 177 4.62 -15.35 -4.00
C LEU A 177 5.99 -15.85 -4.46
N ALA A 178 6.47 -15.42 -5.64
CA ALA A 178 7.79 -15.81 -6.15
C ALA A 178 8.92 -15.24 -5.26
N ILE A 179 8.76 -14.04 -4.72
CA ILE A 179 9.71 -13.44 -3.78
C ILE A 179 9.76 -14.26 -2.48
N VAL A 180 8.60 -14.64 -1.93
CA VAL A 180 8.55 -15.47 -0.72
C VAL A 180 9.13 -16.85 -0.99
N GLU A 181 8.82 -17.48 -2.14
CA GLU A 181 9.38 -18.78 -2.54
C GLU A 181 10.90 -18.73 -2.63
N SER A 182 11.44 -17.68 -3.25
CA SER A 182 12.88 -17.43 -3.30
C SER A 182 13.49 -17.32 -1.90
N GLY A 183 12.84 -16.57 -1.01
CA GLY A 183 13.25 -16.47 0.39
C GLY A 183 13.28 -17.81 1.12
N ILE A 184 12.29 -18.66 0.90
CA ILE A 184 12.25 -20.01 1.47
C ILE A 184 13.47 -20.84 1.03
N TYR A 185 13.82 -20.79 -0.26
CA TYR A 185 14.98 -21.51 -0.78
C TYR A 185 16.29 -20.90 -0.31
N ALA A 186 16.37 -19.57 -0.20
CA ALA A 186 17.55 -18.88 0.33
C ALA A 186 17.83 -19.26 1.78
N ASP A 187 16.80 -19.31 2.65
CA ASP A 187 16.91 -19.75 4.04
C ASP A 187 17.42 -21.19 4.17
N GLN A 188 17.14 -22.03 3.18
CA GLN A 188 17.64 -23.41 3.11
C GLN A 188 19.03 -23.54 2.46
N GLY A 189 19.66 -22.41 2.06
CA GLY A 189 20.93 -22.40 1.34
C GLY A 189 20.86 -22.88 -0.11
N LYS A 190 19.65 -23.06 -0.66
CA LYS A 190 19.39 -23.58 -2.01
C LYS A 190 19.42 -22.45 -3.04
N LYS A 191 20.59 -21.83 -3.21
CA LYS A 191 20.80 -20.61 -4.02
C LYS A 191 20.25 -20.69 -5.44
N SER A 192 20.47 -21.82 -6.14
CA SER A 192 19.96 -21.99 -7.52
C SER A 192 18.44 -22.03 -7.59
N GLN A 193 17.78 -22.65 -6.60
CA GLN A 193 16.33 -22.70 -6.53
C GLN A 193 15.75 -21.32 -6.18
N ALA A 194 16.41 -20.56 -5.31
CA ALA A 194 16.01 -19.18 -5.00
C ALA A 194 16.00 -18.30 -6.26
N ILE A 195 17.05 -18.39 -7.09
CA ILE A 195 17.10 -17.68 -8.38
C ILE A 195 15.97 -18.15 -9.31
N SER A 196 15.80 -19.48 -9.44
CA SER A 196 14.79 -20.05 -10.35
C SER A 196 13.36 -19.67 -9.98
N ALA A 197 13.06 -19.54 -8.69
CA ALA A 197 11.74 -19.11 -8.22
C ALA A 197 11.34 -17.71 -8.71
N LEU A 198 12.32 -16.83 -8.92
CA LEU A 198 12.11 -15.47 -9.41
C LEU A 198 12.08 -15.35 -10.94
N GLN A 199 12.45 -16.41 -11.67
CA GLN A 199 12.44 -16.44 -13.14
C GLN A 199 11.04 -16.66 -13.70
N ILE A 200 10.14 -15.77 -13.37
CA ILE A 200 8.73 -15.75 -13.80
C ILE A 200 8.54 -14.82 -15.01
N PRO A 201 7.43 -14.96 -15.76
CA PRO A 201 7.17 -14.09 -16.94
C PRO A 201 7.14 -12.59 -16.61
N GLN A 202 6.89 -12.22 -15.36
CA GLN A 202 6.89 -10.86 -14.86
C GLN A 202 8.29 -10.25 -14.74
N LEU A 203 9.35 -11.06 -14.73
CA LEU A 203 10.74 -10.61 -14.68
C LEU A 203 11.18 -10.07 -16.07
N ASN A 204 10.66 -8.91 -16.44
CA ASN A 204 10.89 -8.30 -17.75
C ASN A 204 11.68 -6.99 -17.63
N PRO A 205 12.97 -6.97 -18.05
CA PRO A 205 13.84 -5.79 -17.93
C PRO A 205 13.45 -4.62 -18.84
N LYS A 206 12.52 -4.84 -19.80
CA LYS A 206 12.13 -3.85 -20.81
C LYS A 206 10.90 -3.04 -20.42
N ARG A 207 10.16 -3.45 -19.37
CA ARG A 207 8.93 -2.79 -18.93
C ARG A 207 8.93 -2.65 -17.43
N ALA A 208 8.53 -1.47 -16.95
CA ALA A 208 8.31 -1.20 -15.54
C ALA A 208 6.81 -1.29 -15.23
N PHE A 209 6.46 -2.10 -14.24
CA PHE A 209 5.16 -2.22 -13.60
C PHE A 209 5.36 -1.93 -12.11
N GLU A 210 4.32 -1.61 -11.37
CA GLU A 210 4.39 -1.31 -9.94
C GLU A 210 5.18 -2.34 -9.12
N TYR A 211 5.14 -3.60 -9.50
CA TYR A 211 5.87 -4.70 -8.86
C TYR A 211 7.32 -4.85 -9.34
N SER A 212 7.72 -4.21 -10.46
CA SER A 212 9.02 -4.47 -11.09
C SER A 212 10.21 -4.08 -10.22
N PRO A 213 10.24 -2.93 -9.55
CA PRO A 213 11.38 -2.57 -8.70
C PRO A 213 11.65 -3.64 -7.65
N ARG A 214 10.61 -4.06 -6.96
CA ARG A 214 10.69 -5.05 -5.90
C ARG A 214 11.14 -6.43 -6.41
N LEU A 215 10.60 -6.88 -7.55
CA LEU A 215 11.00 -8.14 -8.18
C LEU A 215 12.47 -8.09 -8.63
N PHE A 216 12.90 -6.98 -9.21
CA PHE A 216 14.28 -6.81 -9.68
C PHE A 216 15.27 -6.76 -8.52
N THR A 217 14.92 -6.10 -7.43
CA THR A 217 15.70 -6.09 -6.18
C THR A 217 15.84 -7.51 -5.63
N ALA A 218 14.74 -8.24 -5.48
CA ALA A 218 14.76 -9.61 -4.98
C ALA A 218 15.61 -10.54 -5.88
N TYR A 219 15.53 -10.36 -7.19
CA TYR A 219 16.34 -11.14 -8.13
C TYR A 219 17.83 -10.78 -8.06
N SER A 220 18.17 -9.49 -7.91
CA SER A 220 19.52 -9.01 -7.65
C SER A 220 20.09 -9.63 -6.38
N GLU A 221 19.37 -9.60 -5.29
CA GLU A 221 19.78 -10.19 -4.00
C GLU A 221 20.01 -11.70 -4.12
N ALA A 222 19.14 -12.42 -4.82
CA ALA A 222 19.31 -13.86 -5.04
C ALA A 222 20.56 -14.19 -5.88
N LEU A 223 20.88 -13.36 -6.87
CA LEU A 223 22.08 -13.48 -7.67
C LEU A 223 23.35 -13.20 -6.85
N ASP A 224 23.34 -12.14 -6.06
CA ASP A 224 24.49 -11.78 -5.23
C ASP A 224 24.77 -12.85 -4.16
N ASN A 225 23.74 -13.35 -3.51
CA ASN A 225 23.83 -14.47 -2.58
C ASN A 225 24.41 -15.75 -3.25
N ALA A 226 24.24 -15.88 -4.56
CA ALA A 226 24.83 -16.99 -5.33
C ALA A 226 26.25 -16.72 -5.83
N GLY A 227 26.82 -15.52 -5.56
CA GLY A 227 28.13 -15.09 -6.03
C GLY A 227 28.16 -14.57 -7.47
N ARG A 228 27.00 -14.24 -8.05
CA ARG A 228 26.85 -13.68 -9.41
C ARG A 228 26.76 -12.15 -9.35
N SER A 229 27.71 -11.51 -8.67
CA SER A 229 27.63 -10.08 -8.32
C SER A 229 27.55 -9.14 -9.51
N GLN A 230 28.19 -9.46 -10.65
CA GLN A 230 28.07 -8.63 -11.87
C GLN A 230 26.65 -8.57 -12.42
N GLU A 231 25.96 -9.71 -12.41
CA GLU A 231 24.57 -9.78 -12.85
C GLU A 231 23.63 -9.13 -11.82
N ALA A 232 23.91 -9.34 -10.54
CA ALA A 232 23.20 -8.70 -9.44
C ALA A 232 23.20 -7.17 -9.59
N GLU A 233 24.36 -6.58 -9.84
CA GLU A 233 24.51 -5.13 -10.05
C GLU A 233 23.68 -4.61 -11.24
N GLN A 234 23.62 -5.38 -12.33
CA GLN A 234 22.78 -5.01 -13.48
C GLN A 234 21.27 -4.96 -13.10
N TRP A 235 20.80 -5.93 -12.34
CA TRP A 235 19.41 -5.97 -11.91
C TRP A 235 19.10 -4.93 -10.83
N ALA A 236 20.04 -4.62 -9.93
CA ALA A 236 19.90 -3.51 -8.99
C ALA A 236 19.73 -2.15 -9.71
N ARG A 237 20.52 -1.92 -10.78
CA ARG A 237 20.37 -0.71 -11.62
C ARG A 237 19.03 -0.69 -12.37
N LEU A 238 18.49 -1.85 -12.74
CA LEU A 238 17.16 -1.95 -13.36
C LEU A 238 16.06 -1.65 -12.34
N ALA A 239 16.20 -2.11 -11.11
CA ALA A 239 15.27 -1.79 -10.01
C ALA A 239 15.20 -0.28 -9.78
N PHE A 240 16.36 0.38 -9.62
CA PHE A 240 16.43 1.83 -9.44
C PHE A 240 15.79 2.61 -10.60
N ARG A 241 16.06 2.19 -11.86
CA ARG A 241 15.45 2.82 -13.04
C ARG A 241 13.95 2.61 -13.10
N ALA A 242 13.45 1.44 -12.65
CA ALA A 242 12.03 1.17 -12.60
C ALA A 242 11.33 2.00 -11.50
N GLU A 243 11.97 2.21 -10.34
CA GLU A 243 11.50 3.13 -9.30
C GLU A 243 11.38 4.56 -9.82
N ALA A 244 12.44 5.06 -10.49
CA ALA A 244 12.45 6.39 -11.10
C ALA A 244 11.34 6.56 -12.14
N ALA A 245 11.15 5.57 -13.02
CA ALA A 245 10.13 5.61 -14.07
C ALA A 245 8.70 5.60 -13.52
N LEU A 246 8.50 5.07 -12.31
CA LEU A 246 7.20 4.96 -11.64
C LEU A 246 6.98 6.07 -10.59
N GLY A 247 7.93 6.99 -10.42
CA GLY A 247 7.87 7.99 -9.34
C GLY A 247 7.78 7.34 -7.96
N GLN A 248 8.54 6.27 -7.72
CA GLN A 248 8.50 5.49 -6.49
C GLN A 248 9.80 5.66 -5.69
N GLY A 249 9.77 5.29 -4.40
CA GLY A 249 10.96 5.38 -3.55
C GLY A 249 11.43 6.81 -3.38
N GLU A 250 12.71 7.08 -3.61
CA GLU A 250 13.30 8.42 -3.56
C GLU A 250 12.77 9.37 -4.65
N PHE A 251 12.09 8.84 -5.66
CA PHE A 251 11.47 9.58 -6.75
C PHE A 251 9.97 9.84 -6.54
N ALA A 252 9.41 9.44 -5.42
CA ALA A 252 8.04 9.79 -5.06
C ALA A 252 7.95 11.31 -4.85
N GLU A 253 6.85 11.91 -5.33
CA GLU A 253 6.59 13.31 -5.00
C GLU A 253 6.54 13.44 -3.48
N PRO A 254 7.28 14.43 -2.91
CA PRO A 254 7.26 14.65 -1.47
C PRO A 254 5.81 14.95 -1.04
N GLU A 255 5.29 14.21 -0.08
CA GLU A 255 4.05 14.62 0.58
C GLU A 255 4.37 15.89 1.37
N ILE A 256 3.94 17.04 0.87
CA ILE A 256 4.03 18.31 1.59
C ILE A 256 2.98 18.23 2.69
N PHE A 257 3.40 17.89 3.88
CA PHE A 257 2.58 18.11 5.07
C PHE A 257 2.67 19.59 5.40
N ASP A 258 1.59 20.32 5.23
CA ASP A 258 1.49 21.67 5.74
C ASP A 258 1.47 21.59 7.27
N ILE A 259 2.66 21.72 7.86
CA ILE A 259 2.86 21.69 9.33
C ILE A 259 2.28 22.93 9.99
N TYR A 260 2.15 23.99 9.22
CA TYR A 260 1.47 25.21 9.58
C TYR A 260 0.06 25.12 8.98
N GLY A 261 -0.90 24.54 9.71
CA GLY A 261 -2.30 24.62 9.30
C GLY A 261 -2.63 26.06 8.88
N GLU A 262 -3.67 26.26 8.05
CA GLU A 262 -4.14 27.54 7.47
C GLU A 262 -4.23 28.72 8.48
N SER A 263 -3.22 28.94 9.26
CA SER A 263 -3.08 30.10 10.11
C SER A 263 -2.11 31.06 9.43
N GLU A 264 -2.72 32.11 8.86
CA GLU A 264 -2.04 33.30 8.39
C GLU A 264 -1.20 33.11 7.11
N LEU A 265 -1.89 32.92 5.99
CA LEU A 265 -1.38 33.44 4.74
C LEU A 265 -0.99 34.88 4.98
N PHE A 266 0.31 35.11 4.95
CA PHE A 266 0.88 36.45 4.86
C PHE A 266 0.20 37.14 3.68
N GLU A 267 -0.82 37.95 3.92
CA GLU A 267 -1.30 38.85 2.89
C GLU A 267 -0.11 39.73 2.55
N PRO A 268 0.40 39.69 1.31
CA PRO A 268 1.46 40.62 0.94
C PRO A 268 0.87 42.04 1.10
N GLU A 269 1.45 42.83 2.01
CA GLU A 269 1.12 44.25 2.10
C GLU A 269 1.23 44.81 0.69
N GLU A 270 0.10 45.29 0.16
CA GLU A 270 0.11 46.01 -1.10
C GLU A 270 1.10 47.19 -0.97
N PRO A 271 2.02 47.35 -1.93
CA PRO A 271 2.95 48.48 -1.86
C PRO A 271 2.14 49.77 -1.89
N VAL A 272 2.26 50.54 -0.82
CA VAL A 272 1.72 51.90 -0.75
C VAL A 272 2.39 52.69 -1.87
N LEU A 273 1.66 52.94 -2.93
CA LEU A 273 2.08 53.88 -3.98
C LEU A 273 2.03 55.27 -3.37
N GLU A 274 3.17 55.81 -2.94
CA GLU A 274 3.32 57.20 -2.62
C GLU A 274 3.00 58.01 -3.90
N ASP A 275 1.95 58.82 -3.82
CA ASP A 275 1.56 59.83 -4.83
C ASP A 275 2.70 60.82 -5.03
N PHE A 276 3.50 60.65 -6.08
CA PHE A 276 4.36 61.68 -6.59
C PHE A 276 3.50 62.68 -7.36
N GLU A 277 3.17 63.82 -6.71
CA GLU A 277 2.58 64.98 -7.34
C GLU A 277 3.44 65.44 -8.54
N GLN A 278 2.85 65.33 -9.73
CA GLN A 278 3.42 65.88 -10.95
C GLN A 278 3.36 67.38 -10.93
N GLN A 279 4.51 67.97 -10.88
CA GLN A 279 4.66 69.40 -11.33
C GLN A 279 4.57 69.46 -12.86
N SER A 280 3.58 70.20 -13.29
CA SER A 280 3.31 70.62 -14.63
C SER A 280 4.49 71.27 -15.35
N ASN A 281 4.74 70.88 -16.60
CA ASN A 281 5.14 71.91 -17.59
C ASN A 281 4.60 71.50 -18.99
N THR A 282 3.90 72.46 -19.52
CA THR A 282 3.37 72.61 -20.85
C THR A 282 4.42 72.48 -21.94
N ASP A 283 4.10 71.80 -23.03
CA ASP A 283 4.12 72.41 -24.35
C ASP A 283 3.49 71.59 -25.47
N GLU A 284 2.98 72.28 -26.41
CA GLU A 284 2.09 72.03 -27.51
C GLU A 284 2.47 70.93 -28.51
N GLY A 285 1.43 70.31 -29.11
CA GLY A 285 1.52 70.12 -30.57
C GLY A 285 1.06 68.77 -31.12
N THR A 286 -0.16 68.78 -31.68
CA THR A 286 -0.57 68.10 -32.91
C THR A 286 -1.25 66.73 -32.79
N GLN A 287 -2.55 66.77 -33.03
CA GLN A 287 -3.44 65.68 -33.49
C GLN A 287 -3.26 65.43 -34.99
N PRO A 288 -4.04 64.58 -35.65
CA PRO A 288 -4.55 63.20 -35.37
C PRO A 288 -4.31 62.25 -36.53
N GLU A 289 -4.70 60.99 -36.43
CA GLU A 289 -5.45 60.19 -37.44
C GLU A 289 -5.64 58.74 -37.02
N LYS A 290 -6.90 58.41 -36.81
CA LYS A 290 -7.76 57.40 -37.44
C LYS A 290 -7.45 55.92 -37.30
N GLU A 291 -8.40 55.28 -36.66
CA GLU A 291 -9.25 54.13 -37.11
C GLU A 291 -8.52 52.90 -37.64
N GLU A 292 -8.77 51.75 -36.99
CA GLU A 292 -9.84 50.84 -37.43
C GLU A 292 -10.03 49.69 -36.42
N ALA A 293 -11.29 49.45 -36.15
CA ALA A 293 -11.83 48.31 -35.47
C ALA A 293 -11.79 47.07 -36.35
N TYR A 294 -11.54 45.90 -35.75
CA TYR A 294 -12.03 44.67 -36.35
C TYR A 294 -12.57 43.73 -35.27
N SER A 295 -13.89 43.64 -35.33
CA SER A 295 -14.75 42.70 -34.59
C SER A 295 -14.87 41.38 -35.34
N SER A 296 -15.36 40.43 -34.63
CA SER A 296 -16.08 39.18 -35.03
C SER A 296 -15.29 37.88 -34.91
N ASP A 297 -15.70 37.08 -33.99
CA ASP A 297 -16.74 36.07 -34.00
C ASP A 297 -16.57 35.01 -35.12
N LYS A 298 -16.38 33.77 -34.68
CA LYS A 298 -17.07 32.59 -35.22
C LYS A 298 -16.76 31.31 -34.45
N SER A 299 -17.73 30.94 -33.66
CA SER A 299 -18.07 29.54 -33.40
C SER A 299 -18.31 28.80 -34.72
N LYS A 300 -17.93 27.54 -34.82
CA LYS A 300 -18.76 26.41 -35.29
C LYS A 300 -17.94 25.15 -35.56
N ASN A 301 -18.36 24.10 -34.87
CA ASN A 301 -18.68 22.77 -35.37
C ASN A 301 -17.72 22.09 -36.38
N LEU A 302 -17.23 20.91 -36.02
CA LEU A 302 -17.58 19.74 -36.85
C LEU A 302 -17.59 18.46 -36.02
N ALA A 303 -18.74 17.86 -35.99
CA ALA A 303 -19.00 16.49 -35.56
C ALA A 303 -18.76 15.52 -36.72
N VAL A 304 -18.72 14.22 -36.37
CA VAL A 304 -19.03 13.04 -37.20
C VAL A 304 -17.86 12.40 -37.95
N ALA A 305 -17.49 11.20 -37.55
CA ALA A 305 -17.67 10.01 -38.38
C ALA A 305 -17.48 8.73 -37.52
N SER A 306 -18.60 8.12 -37.25
CA SER A 306 -18.75 6.69 -36.95
C SER A 306 -18.40 5.88 -38.20
N SER A 307 -17.67 4.77 -38.07
CA SER A 307 -17.78 3.71 -39.07
C SER A 307 -17.80 2.35 -38.34
N GLU A 308 -18.96 1.78 -38.47
CA GLU A 308 -19.33 0.39 -38.22
C GLU A 308 -18.40 -0.55 -39.00
N TYR A 309 -17.99 -1.65 -38.33
CA TYR A 309 -17.67 -2.87 -39.06
C TYR A 309 -18.48 -4.04 -38.50
N GLU A 310 -19.41 -4.46 -39.33
CA GLU A 310 -20.25 -5.60 -39.15
C GLU A 310 -19.49 -6.93 -39.09
N THR A 311 -20.04 -7.76 -38.25
CA THR A 311 -19.86 -9.21 -38.15
C THR A 311 -20.30 -9.95 -39.41
N LYS A 312 -19.59 -11.01 -39.77
CA LYS A 312 -20.21 -12.21 -40.37
C LYS A 312 -19.53 -13.48 -39.90
N PRO A 313 -20.32 -14.52 -39.59
CA PRO A 313 -19.80 -15.82 -39.17
C PRO A 313 -19.56 -16.74 -40.37
N SER A 314 -18.55 -17.59 -40.30
CA SER A 314 -18.36 -18.69 -41.24
C SER A 314 -18.51 -20.02 -40.52
N GLN A 315 -19.59 -20.70 -40.85
CA GLN A 315 -19.78 -22.15 -40.68
C GLN A 315 -18.91 -22.91 -41.69
N ASN A 316 -18.36 -24.03 -41.31
CA ASN A 316 -18.24 -25.26 -42.06
C ASN A 316 -17.72 -26.32 -41.07
N GLU A 317 -18.57 -27.29 -40.68
CA GLU A 317 -18.85 -28.57 -41.33
C GLU A 317 -17.60 -29.47 -41.42
N THR A 318 -17.56 -30.45 -40.56
CA THR A 318 -17.80 -31.88 -40.71
C THR A 318 -16.70 -32.71 -41.43
N GLU A 319 -16.45 -33.88 -40.83
CA GLU A 319 -15.93 -35.17 -41.36
C GLU A 319 -14.43 -35.45 -41.22
N GLN A 320 -14.07 -36.25 -40.37
CA GLN A 320 -13.82 -37.70 -40.26
C GLN A 320 -13.08 -38.03 -38.97
#